data_78163e1f257df1f4e7cffbb4eccb7ef9
#
_entry.id   78163e1f257df1f4e7cffbb4eccb7ef9
#
_cell.length_a   1.000
_cell.length_b   1.000
_cell.length_c   1.000
_cell.angle_alpha   90.00
_cell.angle_beta   90.00
_cell.angle_gamma   90.00
#
_symmetry.space_group_name_H-M   'P 1'
#
loop_
_entity.id
_entity.type
_entity.pdbx_description
1 polymer ?
#
loop_
_entity_poly.entity_id
_entity_poly.type
_entity_poly.pdbx_seq_one_letter_code
_entity_poly.pdbx_strand_id
1 'polypeptide(L)'
;MTRNKLYSSILLLLLVPFAIRAQVDITRDAYSVVQNATTEIICESATSALQKESYTITILNEKGRNAAHFFCMCDKFRSLRKFSGEITDPTGKVIRKIKKSDLQMTEYSSGLTSDDYTYYYECNLPRYPLTIKYEWEVKCKDGLIAYPNFVPQKMYNQSVVKAVYSLRTPPNIPTRYRAINIQTDITQKTTPDGSTLTEASIGPIAALEYEPFGASLPERIPRIYFSPGQFIFDGTQGDMSTWQSYGAWQNSLLTGRDQLAEPIKTKLRELTAHCTTPREKVQAIYNYLATTTRYVSIQLGIGGLQPIAAADVCRAGFGDCKGLSNYTRAMLNELGISSVYTAISTDNERLLPDFSSANQMNHVILQVPLPGDTLWLECTNPQLPFGYIHSDIAGHDALLVTPDGGKLHRLPSYPDSLNTQTTIAQITLTPTGGAKVKACETSRLFQYENMIGITHLEPARQKDHLRSNINLVQANISDVQITEKKDAIPQIALQYAVDTEQYGNKTGNRLFIPANIFRKGFITPELKQRIQDVHINYGYLDTDSILLQIPEGYAIESLPKSYKAENNFGTFSSSLQVKGKEIYIVHRLLMHKGVYPKESYKDFLEFRKQIACLLYTSPS
;
A
#
# COMPACT_ATOMS: atom_id res chain seq x y z
N MET A 1 74.34 56.80 3.32
CA MET A 1 73.48 56.08 2.32
C MET A 1 72.93 54.83 2.92
N THR A 2 71.79 54.88 3.58
CA THR A 2 71.13 53.73 4.23
C THR A 2 69.75 53.56 3.62
N ARG A 3 69.50 52.41 2.97
CA ARG A 3 68.25 52.04 2.34
C ARG A 3 67.34 51.38 3.36
N ASN A 4 66.22 52.01 3.70
CA ASN A 4 65.12 51.44 4.45
C ASN A 4 64.31 50.45 3.53
N LYS A 5 64.20 49.20 3.97
CA LYS A 5 63.27 48.21 3.41
C LYS A 5 61.97 48.26 4.22
N LEU A 6 60.89 48.70 3.60
CA LEU A 6 59.52 48.54 4.09
C LEU A 6 59.08 47.10 3.88
N TYR A 7 58.70 46.39 4.96
CA TYR A 7 58.00 45.12 4.89
C TYR A 7 56.50 45.40 4.94
N SER A 8 55.81 45.15 3.84
CA SER A 8 54.35 45.18 3.74
C SER A 8 53.79 43.83 4.16
N SER A 9 53.22 43.74 5.37
CA SER A 9 52.52 42.52 5.84
C SER A 9 51.12 42.51 5.26
N ILE A 10 50.85 41.59 4.31
CA ILE A 10 49.52 41.31 3.78
C ILE A 10 48.83 40.37 4.78
N LEU A 11 47.83 40.90 5.50
CA LEU A 11 46.95 40.16 6.37
C LEU A 11 45.87 39.45 5.49
N LEU A 12 46.06 38.16 5.24
CA LEU A 12 45.08 37.36 4.51
C LEU A 12 43.92 37.03 5.44
N LEU A 13 42.81 37.75 5.36
CA LEU A 13 41.54 37.40 6.02
C LEU A 13 40.97 36.16 5.36
N LEU A 14 41.10 35.01 6.01
CA LEU A 14 40.35 33.81 5.66
C LEU A 14 38.86 34.01 5.99
N LEU A 15 38.08 34.36 4.99
CA LEU A 15 36.62 34.31 5.03
C LEU A 15 36.20 32.83 5.06
N VAL A 16 35.99 32.29 6.26
CA VAL A 16 35.31 31.02 6.43
C VAL A 16 33.82 31.27 6.11
N PRO A 17 33.23 30.64 5.09
CA PRO A 17 31.80 30.79 4.85
C PRO A 17 31.06 30.12 6.01
N PHE A 18 30.53 30.89 6.93
CA PHE A 18 29.49 30.44 7.84
C PHE A 18 28.28 30.07 6.98
N ALA A 19 28.09 28.80 6.71
CA ALA A 19 26.83 28.27 6.18
C ALA A 19 25.76 28.54 7.26
N ILE A 20 25.00 29.63 7.07
CA ILE A 20 23.80 29.89 7.86
C ILE A 20 22.83 28.74 7.52
N ARG A 21 22.81 27.70 8.33
CA ARG A 21 21.73 26.71 8.28
C ARG A 21 20.45 27.46 8.65
N ALA A 22 19.54 27.59 7.70
CA ALA A 22 18.23 28.16 7.97
C ALA A 22 17.62 27.40 9.16
N GLN A 23 17.23 28.13 10.19
CA GLN A 23 16.62 27.56 11.39
C GLN A 23 15.29 26.91 10.97
N VAL A 24 15.14 25.62 11.19
CA VAL A 24 13.92 24.87 10.88
C VAL A 24 12.80 25.37 11.78
N ASP A 25 11.74 25.93 11.19
CA ASP A 25 10.53 26.28 11.93
C ASP A 25 9.72 25.01 12.21
N ILE A 26 9.84 24.49 13.43
CA ILE A 26 9.19 23.26 13.89
C ILE A 26 7.69 23.42 14.17
N THR A 27 7.15 24.64 14.18
CA THR A 27 5.73 24.91 14.44
C THR A 27 4.94 25.11 13.15
N ARG A 28 5.64 25.46 12.06
CA ARG A 28 5.02 25.66 10.77
C ARG A 28 4.38 24.36 10.26
N ASP A 29 3.11 24.46 9.88
CA ASP A 29 2.30 23.36 9.33
C ASP A 29 2.20 22.12 10.26
N ALA A 30 2.63 22.25 11.53
CA ALA A 30 2.58 21.19 12.52
C ALA A 30 1.24 21.15 13.28
N TYR A 31 0.71 19.95 13.47
CA TYR A 31 -0.40 19.68 14.40
C TYR A 31 0.13 19.06 15.70
N SER A 32 1.31 18.46 15.63
CA SER A 32 2.04 17.93 16.78
C SER A 32 3.55 18.10 16.63
N VAL A 33 4.26 18.21 17.75
CA VAL A 33 5.72 18.37 17.80
C VAL A 33 6.31 17.31 18.72
N VAL A 34 7.11 16.41 18.19
CA VAL A 34 7.93 15.48 18.98
C VAL A 34 9.08 16.28 19.58
N GLN A 35 9.00 16.56 20.88
CA GLN A 35 10.03 17.31 21.59
C GLN A 35 11.29 16.49 21.78
N ASN A 36 11.10 15.22 22.17
CA ASN A 36 12.19 14.25 22.32
C ASN A 36 11.65 12.84 22.11
N ALA A 37 12.36 12.04 21.34
CA ALA A 37 12.15 10.61 21.22
C ALA A 37 13.48 9.88 21.45
N THR A 38 13.48 8.86 22.29
CA THR A 38 14.68 8.05 22.57
C THR A 38 14.30 6.58 22.48
N THR A 39 15.01 5.84 21.65
CA THR A 39 14.94 4.37 21.57
C THR A 39 16.31 3.81 21.97
N GLU A 40 16.36 3.08 23.06
CA GLU A 40 17.57 2.36 23.52
C GLU A 40 17.31 0.86 23.44
N ILE A 41 18.14 0.14 22.70
CA ILE A 41 18.09 -1.32 22.58
C ILE A 41 19.37 -1.92 23.13
N ILE A 42 19.22 -2.76 24.12
CA ILE A 42 20.31 -3.50 24.74
C ILE A 42 20.12 -4.97 24.36
N CYS A 43 20.86 -5.42 23.34
CA CYS A 43 20.92 -6.83 22.95
C CYS A 43 21.82 -7.55 23.95
N GLU A 44 21.24 -8.48 24.70
CA GLU A 44 21.96 -9.24 25.74
C GLU A 44 22.56 -10.52 25.15
N SER A 45 21.89 -11.09 24.15
CA SER A 45 22.30 -12.29 23.40
C SER A 45 21.55 -12.37 22.07
N ALA A 46 21.84 -13.37 21.26
CA ALA A 46 21.08 -13.63 20.01
C ALA A 46 19.58 -13.92 20.23
N THR A 47 19.17 -14.21 21.47
CA THR A 47 17.77 -14.52 21.82
C THR A 47 17.16 -13.57 22.82
N SER A 48 17.88 -12.53 23.26
CA SER A 48 17.41 -11.65 24.32
C SER A 48 17.82 -10.20 24.13
N ALA A 49 16.85 -9.30 24.22
CA ALA A 49 17.09 -7.85 24.24
C ALA A 49 16.10 -7.14 25.16
N LEU A 50 16.53 -6.00 25.67
CA LEU A 50 15.70 -5.03 26.35
C LEU A 50 15.58 -3.77 25.50
N GLN A 51 14.37 -3.40 25.13
CA GLN A 51 14.04 -2.15 24.44
C GLN A 51 13.47 -1.17 25.46
N LYS A 52 14.05 0.03 25.53
CA LYS A 52 13.55 1.13 26.34
C LYS A 52 13.21 2.30 25.42
N GLU A 53 12.05 2.87 25.64
CA GLU A 53 11.53 3.98 24.84
C GLU A 53 11.13 5.14 25.76
N SER A 54 11.45 6.35 25.31
CA SER A 54 10.92 7.59 25.90
C SER A 54 10.44 8.49 24.76
N TYR A 55 9.22 8.97 24.88
CA TYR A 55 8.57 9.75 23.84
C TYR A 55 7.82 10.92 24.44
N THR A 56 8.26 12.15 24.13
CA THR A 56 7.63 13.39 24.58
C THR A 56 7.11 14.16 23.37
N ILE A 57 5.81 14.41 23.35
CA ILE A 57 5.12 15.05 22.25
C ILE A 57 4.18 16.16 22.74
N THR A 58 4.23 17.33 22.08
CA THR A 58 3.28 18.41 22.27
C THR A 58 2.21 18.37 21.20
N ILE A 59 0.94 18.26 21.58
CA ILE A 59 -0.21 18.34 20.68
C ILE A 59 -0.66 19.78 20.62
N LEU A 60 -0.56 20.40 19.44
CA LEU A 60 -0.80 21.83 19.24
C LEU A 60 -2.30 22.16 19.07
N ASN A 61 -3.05 21.25 18.46
CA ASN A 61 -4.48 21.44 18.16
C ASN A 61 -5.21 20.10 17.99
N GLU A 62 -6.52 20.15 17.81
CA GLU A 62 -7.40 18.98 17.64
C GLU A 62 -6.98 18.04 16.50
N LYS A 63 -6.47 18.57 15.38
CA LYS A 63 -6.03 17.74 14.25
C LYS A 63 -4.85 16.84 14.60
N GLY A 64 -4.04 17.21 15.61
CA GLY A 64 -2.91 16.44 16.10
C GLY A 64 -3.27 15.37 17.15
N ARG A 65 -4.52 15.27 17.60
CA ARG A 65 -4.94 14.42 18.73
C ARG A 65 -4.50 12.96 18.64
N ASN A 66 -4.52 12.39 17.43
CA ASN A 66 -4.16 10.98 17.23
C ASN A 66 -2.69 10.69 17.59
N ALA A 67 -1.81 11.69 17.56
CA ALA A 67 -0.41 11.54 17.94
C ALA A 67 -0.23 11.42 19.48
N ALA A 68 -1.30 11.68 20.27
CA ALA A 68 -1.30 11.54 21.72
C ALA A 68 -1.53 10.10 22.20
N HIS A 69 -2.01 9.19 21.33
CA HIS A 69 -2.32 7.82 21.71
C HIS A 69 -1.05 6.99 21.90
N PHE A 70 -1.12 6.05 22.84
CA PHE A 70 -0.07 5.07 23.07
C PHE A 70 -0.50 3.71 22.53
N PHE A 71 0.43 3.02 21.87
CA PHE A 71 0.28 1.65 21.39
C PHE A 71 1.58 0.87 21.61
N CYS A 72 1.47 -0.33 22.15
CA CYS A 72 2.59 -1.27 22.27
C CYS A 72 2.12 -2.66 21.89
N MET A 73 2.59 -3.13 20.72
CA MET A 73 2.32 -4.50 20.26
C MET A 73 3.22 -5.48 21.02
N CYS A 74 2.61 -6.53 21.52
CA CYS A 74 3.23 -7.64 22.23
C CYS A 74 2.83 -8.97 21.59
N ASP A 75 3.64 -10.00 21.81
CA ASP A 75 3.41 -11.36 21.35
C ASP A 75 4.17 -12.36 22.24
N LYS A 76 4.30 -13.61 21.81
CA LYS A 76 5.13 -14.63 22.47
C LYS A 76 6.57 -14.17 22.73
N PHE A 77 7.12 -13.36 21.83
CA PHE A 77 8.51 -12.91 21.88
C PHE A 77 8.73 -11.55 22.54
N ARG A 78 7.67 -10.72 22.65
CA ARG A 78 7.73 -9.33 23.13
C ARG A 78 6.74 -9.11 24.25
N SER A 79 7.20 -8.65 25.39
CA SER A 79 6.34 -8.36 26.55
C SER A 79 6.61 -6.98 27.14
N LEU A 80 5.53 -6.20 27.34
CA LEU A 80 5.61 -4.89 28.02
C LEU A 80 5.93 -5.11 29.50
N ARG A 81 7.13 -4.70 29.92
CA ARG A 81 7.61 -4.84 31.32
C ARG A 81 7.22 -3.65 32.18
N LYS A 82 7.51 -2.45 31.71
CA LYS A 82 7.24 -1.20 32.40
C LYS A 82 6.50 -0.23 31.49
N PHE A 83 5.72 0.63 32.09
CA PHE A 83 5.06 1.75 31.43
C PHE A 83 4.78 2.84 32.43
N SER A 84 5.00 4.08 32.05
CA SER A 84 4.52 5.28 32.71
C SER A 84 4.20 6.35 31.68
N GLY A 85 3.22 7.20 31.99
CA GLY A 85 2.89 8.36 31.19
C GLY A 85 2.49 9.53 32.06
N GLU A 86 2.67 10.74 31.52
CA GLU A 86 2.16 11.95 32.13
C GLU A 86 1.73 12.97 31.08
N ILE A 87 0.75 13.77 31.44
CA ILE A 87 0.26 14.89 30.64
C ILE A 87 0.52 16.16 31.42
N THR A 88 1.15 17.13 30.76
CA THR A 88 1.47 18.44 31.31
C THR A 88 0.79 19.55 30.52
N ASP A 89 0.45 20.64 31.21
CA ASP A 89 -0.01 21.87 30.57
C ASP A 89 1.17 22.71 30.04
N PRO A 90 0.91 23.82 29.33
CA PRO A 90 1.96 24.69 28.78
C PRO A 90 2.88 25.32 29.84
N THR A 91 2.48 25.34 31.10
CA THR A 91 3.31 25.82 32.22
C THR A 91 4.25 24.74 32.78
N GLY A 92 4.12 23.50 32.28
CA GLY A 92 4.86 22.35 32.80
C GLY A 92 4.21 21.65 33.99
N LYS A 93 3.01 22.08 34.40
CA LYS A 93 2.28 21.46 35.50
C LYS A 93 1.68 20.12 35.05
N VAL A 94 1.96 19.05 35.80
CA VAL A 94 1.38 17.73 35.55
C VAL A 94 -0.11 17.77 35.90
N ILE A 95 -0.95 17.49 34.90
CA ILE A 95 -2.42 17.43 35.03
C ILE A 95 -2.94 16.00 35.15
N ARG A 96 -2.18 15.02 34.63
CA ARG A 96 -2.53 13.59 34.73
C ARG A 96 -1.28 12.73 34.70
N LYS A 97 -1.28 11.67 35.52
CA LYS A 97 -0.32 10.56 35.45
C LYS A 97 -1.02 9.32 34.92
N ILE A 98 -0.35 8.56 34.08
CA ILE A 98 -0.89 7.36 33.45
C ILE A 98 0.00 6.19 33.86
N LYS A 99 -0.62 5.17 34.46
CA LYS A 99 0.08 3.96 34.92
C LYS A 99 -0.17 2.80 33.98
N LYS A 100 0.61 1.73 34.10
CA LYS A 100 0.42 0.50 33.31
C LYS A 100 -1.00 -0.08 33.50
N SER A 101 -1.58 0.06 34.69
CA SER A 101 -2.95 -0.36 35.01
C SER A 101 -4.05 0.43 34.26
N ASP A 102 -3.71 1.59 33.69
CA ASP A 102 -4.65 2.42 32.93
C ASP A 102 -4.66 2.04 31.44
N LEU A 103 -3.73 1.18 31.00
CA LEU A 103 -3.69 0.66 29.66
C LEU A 103 -4.82 -0.35 29.45
N GLN A 104 -5.47 -0.26 28.32
CA GLN A 104 -6.36 -1.28 27.82
C GLN A 104 -5.54 -2.30 27.02
N MET A 105 -6.04 -3.53 26.95
CA MET A 105 -5.44 -4.61 26.15
C MET A 105 -6.50 -5.13 25.18
N THR A 106 -6.13 -5.31 23.94
CA THR A 106 -6.97 -5.98 22.94
C THR A 106 -6.16 -7.07 22.27
N GLU A 107 -6.79 -8.24 22.12
CA GLU A 107 -6.27 -9.29 21.24
C GLU A 107 -6.70 -8.99 19.81
N TYR A 108 -5.89 -9.34 18.83
CA TYR A 108 -6.23 -9.12 17.44
C TYR A 108 -7.43 -9.98 17.03
N SER A 109 -8.29 -9.40 16.23
CA SER A 109 -9.68 -9.71 15.90
C SER A 109 -10.05 -11.15 15.47
N SER A 110 -11.35 -11.40 15.44
CA SER A 110 -12.15 -12.60 15.14
C SER A 110 -11.92 -13.33 13.81
N GLY A 111 -10.78 -13.29 13.20
CA GLY A 111 -10.37 -14.04 11.98
C GLY A 111 -8.89 -14.35 11.99
N LEU A 112 -8.19 -13.97 13.05
CA LEU A 112 -6.76 -14.19 13.22
C LEU A 112 -6.52 -15.18 14.37
N THR A 113 -5.75 -16.22 14.09
CA THR A 113 -5.11 -17.03 15.13
C THR A 113 -3.71 -16.42 15.36
N SER A 114 -3.61 -15.52 16.31
CA SER A 114 -2.39 -14.81 16.66
C SER A 114 -2.19 -14.83 18.16
N ASP A 115 -0.92 -14.83 18.59
CA ASP A 115 -0.53 -14.54 19.96
C ASP A 115 -0.25 -13.04 20.17
N ASP A 116 -0.51 -12.23 19.12
CA ASP A 116 -0.37 -10.78 19.18
C ASP A 116 -1.47 -10.14 20.02
N TYR A 117 -1.07 -9.26 20.91
CA TYR A 117 -1.95 -8.39 21.65
C TYR A 117 -1.36 -6.99 21.76
N THR A 118 -2.22 -6.00 21.88
CA THR A 118 -1.80 -4.61 21.94
C THR A 118 -2.22 -3.99 23.26
N TYR A 119 -1.25 -3.44 24.00
CA TYR A 119 -1.55 -2.46 25.02
C TYR A 119 -1.76 -1.10 24.38
N TYR A 120 -2.85 -0.43 24.71
CA TYR A 120 -3.13 0.90 24.18
C TYR A 120 -3.73 1.82 25.25
N TYR A 121 -3.57 3.11 25.00
CA TYR A 121 -4.19 4.16 25.79
C TYR A 121 -4.69 5.24 24.84
N GLU A 122 -6.02 5.43 24.80
CA GLU A 122 -6.64 6.51 24.06
C GLU A 122 -6.60 7.79 24.90
N CYS A 123 -5.72 8.70 24.52
CA CYS A 123 -5.52 9.95 25.23
C CYS A 123 -6.53 10.99 24.75
N ASN A 124 -7.57 11.21 25.55
CA ASN A 124 -8.54 12.29 25.31
C ASN A 124 -8.08 13.59 25.97
N LEU A 125 -7.76 14.58 25.16
CA LEU A 125 -7.24 15.87 25.62
C LEU A 125 -8.37 16.90 25.68
N PRO A 126 -8.57 17.56 26.84
CA PRO A 126 -9.67 18.52 27.03
C PRO A 126 -9.38 19.91 26.42
N ARG A 127 -8.13 20.20 26.11
CA ARG A 127 -7.65 21.49 25.58
C ARG A 127 -6.31 21.33 24.87
N TYR A 128 -5.86 22.35 24.18
CA TYR A 128 -4.56 22.43 23.48
C TYR A 128 -3.88 23.79 23.75
N PRO A 129 -2.53 23.89 23.70
CA PRO A 129 -1.63 22.75 23.57
C PRO A 129 -1.47 21.97 24.87
N LEU A 130 -1.13 20.69 24.78
CA LEU A 130 -0.72 19.84 25.91
C LEU A 130 0.47 18.99 25.51
N THR A 131 1.34 18.69 26.49
CA THR A 131 2.50 17.83 26.26
C THR A 131 2.28 16.49 26.97
N ILE A 132 2.53 15.40 26.25
CA ILE A 132 2.44 14.05 26.74
C ILE A 132 3.83 13.43 26.74
N LYS A 133 4.20 12.77 27.83
CA LYS A 133 5.40 11.95 27.92
C LYS A 133 5.01 10.51 28.20
N TYR A 134 5.55 9.57 27.43
CA TYR A 134 5.47 8.13 27.67
C TYR A 134 6.87 7.56 27.84
N GLU A 135 7.02 6.62 28.78
CA GLU A 135 8.22 5.82 28.99
C GLU A 135 7.79 4.37 29.14
N TRP A 136 8.44 3.46 28.40
CA TRP A 136 8.12 2.04 28.51
C TRP A 136 9.33 1.16 28.21
N GLU A 137 9.25 -0.09 28.71
CA GLU A 137 10.25 -1.11 28.48
C GLU A 137 9.60 -2.38 27.94
N VAL A 138 10.14 -2.89 26.82
CA VAL A 138 9.73 -4.15 26.22
C VAL A 138 10.88 -5.14 26.33
N LYS A 139 10.60 -6.33 26.90
CA LYS A 139 11.54 -7.45 26.88
C LYS A 139 11.30 -8.28 25.63
N CYS A 140 12.34 -8.47 24.84
CA CYS A 140 12.37 -9.37 23.69
C CYS A 140 13.07 -10.67 24.07
N LYS A 141 12.48 -11.82 23.68
CA LYS A 141 13.01 -13.15 23.94
C LYS A 141 12.72 -14.08 22.78
N ASP A 142 13.74 -14.82 22.32
CA ASP A 142 13.64 -15.85 21.28
C ASP A 142 13.11 -15.41 19.88
N GLY A 143 12.93 -14.09 19.65
CA GLY A 143 12.35 -13.53 18.43
C GLY A 143 13.16 -12.39 17.80
N LEU A 144 14.49 -12.34 17.98
CA LEU A 144 15.33 -11.24 17.49
C LEU A 144 15.77 -11.40 16.04
N ILE A 145 14.84 -11.52 15.13
CA ILE A 145 15.12 -11.58 13.68
C ILE A 145 15.41 -10.19 13.08
N ALA A 146 14.95 -9.13 13.72
CA ALA A 146 15.22 -7.74 13.36
C ALA A 146 15.19 -6.86 14.61
N TYR A 147 15.85 -5.72 14.55
CA TYR A 147 15.72 -4.69 15.58
C TYR A 147 14.63 -3.68 15.17
N PRO A 148 14.02 -2.97 16.15
CA PRO A 148 13.11 -1.87 15.84
C PRO A 148 13.75 -0.85 14.90
N ASN A 149 13.01 -0.42 13.90
CA ASN A 149 13.47 0.62 12.99
C ASN A 149 13.46 1.99 13.70
N PHE A 150 14.43 2.83 13.38
CA PHE A 150 14.42 4.22 13.80
C PHE A 150 13.57 5.04 12.83
N VAL A 151 12.42 5.50 13.27
CA VAL A 151 11.47 6.34 12.51
C VAL A 151 11.09 7.54 13.35
N PRO A 152 11.84 8.66 13.24
CA PRO A 152 11.65 9.85 14.08
C PRO A 152 10.32 10.55 13.88
N GLN A 153 9.86 10.63 12.62
CA GLN A 153 8.61 11.28 12.19
C GLN A 153 7.63 10.21 11.70
N LYS A 154 6.44 10.13 12.31
CA LYS A 154 5.50 9.02 12.08
C LYS A 154 4.21 9.44 11.36
N MET A 155 3.95 10.75 11.26
CA MET A 155 2.67 11.28 10.75
C MET A 155 2.90 12.50 9.86
N TYR A 156 1.96 12.78 8.97
CA TYR A 156 1.87 14.10 8.34
C TYR A 156 1.59 15.18 9.39
N ASN A 157 2.00 16.41 9.14
CA ASN A 157 1.85 17.56 10.03
C ASN A 157 2.42 17.32 11.45
N GLN A 158 3.45 16.48 11.53
CA GLN A 158 4.24 16.25 12.73
C GLN A 158 5.67 16.72 12.50
N SER A 159 6.18 17.60 13.36
CA SER A 159 7.59 17.99 13.39
C SER A 159 8.34 17.28 14.50
N VAL A 160 9.67 17.29 14.45
CA VAL A 160 10.54 16.64 15.42
C VAL A 160 11.65 17.61 15.83
N VAL A 161 11.79 17.87 17.12
CA VAL A 161 12.90 18.65 17.66
C VAL A 161 14.15 17.77 17.74
N LYS A 162 14.02 16.61 18.38
CA LYS A 162 15.13 15.67 18.55
C LYS A 162 14.63 14.23 18.64
N ALA A 163 15.32 13.33 17.97
CA ALA A 163 15.15 11.89 18.14
C ALA A 163 16.54 11.21 18.21
N VAL A 164 16.67 10.24 19.10
CA VAL A 164 17.90 9.49 19.34
C VAL A 164 17.61 7.99 19.33
N TYR A 165 18.47 7.26 18.69
CA TYR A 165 18.46 5.80 18.68
C TYR A 165 19.83 5.28 19.12
N SER A 166 19.83 4.29 20.00
CA SER A 166 21.05 3.57 20.39
C SER A 166 20.79 2.06 20.41
N LEU A 167 21.71 1.32 19.82
CA LEU A 167 21.70 -0.15 19.78
C LEU A 167 23.05 -0.66 20.28
N ARG A 168 23.04 -1.38 21.39
CA ARG A 168 24.20 -2.06 21.94
C ARG A 168 24.10 -3.55 21.67
N THR A 169 25.09 -4.13 21.00
CA THR A 169 25.17 -5.55 20.67
C THR A 169 26.44 -6.19 21.19
N PRO A 170 26.40 -7.47 21.62
CA PRO A 170 27.61 -8.21 22.02
C PRO A 170 28.59 -8.33 20.84
N PRO A 171 29.90 -8.60 21.12
CA PRO A 171 30.94 -8.68 20.07
C PRO A 171 30.65 -9.72 18.98
N ASN A 172 29.95 -10.79 19.33
CA ASN A 172 29.63 -11.91 18.44
C ASN A 172 28.32 -11.73 17.64
N ILE A 173 27.66 -10.56 17.76
CA ILE A 173 26.43 -10.26 17.01
C ILE A 173 26.64 -9.01 16.17
N PRO A 174 27.19 -9.15 14.96
CA PRO A 174 27.38 -8.01 14.07
C PRO A 174 26.04 -7.41 13.67
N THR A 175 25.95 -6.09 13.75
CA THR A 175 24.75 -5.33 13.38
C THR A 175 24.96 -4.62 12.06
N ARG A 176 23.96 -4.70 11.20
CA ARG A 176 23.87 -4.00 9.91
C ARG A 176 22.80 -2.92 10.02
N TYR A 177 22.99 -1.84 9.28
CA TYR A 177 21.99 -0.78 9.17
C TYR A 177 21.90 -0.24 7.75
N ARG A 178 20.75 0.33 7.43
CA ARG A 178 20.46 1.04 6.16
C ARG A 178 19.67 2.30 6.43
N ALA A 179 20.25 3.45 6.15
CA ALA A 179 19.61 4.76 6.28
C ALA A 179 18.90 5.13 4.98
N ILE A 180 17.69 5.70 5.12
CA ILE A 180 16.83 6.16 4.03
C ILE A 180 16.36 7.58 4.37
N ASN A 181 16.44 8.50 3.41
CA ASN A 181 16.00 9.91 3.55
C ASN A 181 16.58 10.62 4.79
N ILE A 182 17.78 10.25 5.19
CA ILE A 182 18.40 10.79 6.39
C ILE A 182 19.83 11.23 6.06
N GLN A 183 20.15 12.44 6.50
CA GLN A 183 21.50 13.00 6.47
C GLN A 183 21.98 13.19 7.91
N THR A 184 22.40 12.11 8.55
CA THR A 184 22.97 12.13 9.88
C THR A 184 24.11 11.14 9.98
N ASP A 185 25.06 11.42 10.85
CA ASP A 185 26.15 10.49 11.14
C ASP A 185 25.61 9.36 12.03
N ILE A 186 25.79 8.12 11.57
CA ILE A 186 25.57 6.93 12.35
C ILE A 186 26.93 6.50 12.87
N THR A 187 27.11 6.57 14.19
CA THR A 187 28.38 6.23 14.82
C THR A 187 28.37 4.81 15.36
N GLN A 188 29.45 4.09 15.18
CA GLN A 188 29.69 2.80 15.83
C GLN A 188 30.97 2.87 16.68
N LYS A 189 30.84 2.46 17.93
CA LYS A 189 31.96 2.48 18.91
C LYS A 189 32.03 1.15 19.63
N THR A 190 33.21 0.65 19.86
CA THR A 190 33.45 -0.47 20.76
C THR A 190 33.45 0.05 22.20
N THR A 191 32.61 -0.52 23.05
CA THR A 191 32.58 -0.20 24.48
C THR A 191 33.63 -1.00 25.25
N PRO A 192 33.99 -0.61 26.51
CA PRO A 192 35.05 -1.27 27.26
C PRO A 192 34.86 -2.77 27.48
N ASP A 193 33.64 -3.26 27.46
CA ASP A 193 33.28 -4.69 27.57
C ASP A 193 33.31 -5.42 26.21
N GLY A 194 33.78 -4.76 25.14
CA GLY A 194 33.87 -5.31 23.80
C GLY A 194 32.56 -5.25 22.99
N SER A 195 31.43 -4.79 23.57
CA SER A 195 30.15 -4.61 22.83
C SER A 195 30.28 -3.51 21.78
N THR A 196 29.48 -3.58 20.74
CA THR A 196 29.35 -2.50 19.76
C THR A 196 28.12 -1.62 20.13
N LEU A 197 28.36 -0.32 20.26
CA LEU A 197 27.32 0.69 20.43
C LEU A 197 27.12 1.44 19.09
N THR A 198 25.95 1.28 18.49
CA THR A 198 25.54 2.03 17.28
C THR A 198 24.58 3.13 17.70
N GLU A 199 24.87 4.38 17.35
CA GLU A 199 24.10 5.55 17.73
C GLU A 199 23.74 6.38 16.50
N ALA A 200 22.52 6.91 16.50
CA ALA A 200 22.04 7.90 15.54
C ALA A 200 21.22 8.98 16.26
N SER A 201 21.39 10.25 15.85
CA SER A 201 20.61 11.37 16.39
C SER A 201 20.18 12.25 15.24
N ILE A 202 18.93 12.63 15.22
CA ILE A 202 18.34 13.45 14.17
C ILE A 202 17.44 14.54 14.78
N GLY A 203 17.36 15.66 14.09
CA GLY A 203 16.54 16.82 14.40
C GLY A 203 17.32 18.12 14.26
N PRO A 204 16.61 19.23 14.05
CA PRO A 204 15.17 19.35 13.88
C PRO A 204 14.67 18.87 12.51
N ILE A 205 13.44 18.33 12.45
CA ILE A 205 12.74 17.93 11.22
C ILE A 205 11.45 18.75 11.12
N ALA A 206 11.22 19.42 9.98
CA ALA A 206 9.98 20.13 9.71
C ALA A 206 8.79 19.19 9.53
N ALA A 207 7.59 19.68 9.79
CA ALA A 207 6.37 18.95 9.47
C ALA A 207 6.24 18.75 7.96
N LEU A 208 5.79 17.55 7.56
CA LEU A 208 5.46 17.23 6.18
C LEU A 208 3.94 17.30 6.00
N GLU A 209 3.49 18.09 5.03
CA GLU A 209 2.09 18.10 4.64
C GLU A 209 1.78 16.95 3.65
N TYR A 210 0.52 16.50 3.69
CA TYR A 210 0.02 15.61 2.66
C TYR A 210 -0.15 16.36 1.35
N GLU A 211 0.42 15.83 0.29
CA GLU A 211 0.22 16.33 -1.07
C GLU A 211 -0.50 15.28 -1.91
N PRO A 212 -1.66 15.60 -2.51
CA PRO A 212 -2.33 14.70 -3.45
C PRO A 212 -1.38 14.32 -4.59
N PHE A 213 -1.40 13.05 -4.97
CA PHE A 213 -0.48 12.52 -5.98
C PHE A 213 1.01 12.69 -5.61
N GLY A 214 1.35 12.77 -4.34
CA GLY A 214 2.74 12.72 -3.87
C GLY A 214 3.14 11.31 -3.47
N ALA A 215 4.44 11.12 -3.20
CA ALA A 215 4.93 9.88 -2.61
C ALA A 215 4.26 9.62 -1.25
N SER A 216 4.13 8.37 -0.88
CA SER A 216 3.58 7.97 0.43
C SER A 216 4.45 8.48 1.58
N LEU A 217 3.87 8.64 2.77
CA LEU A 217 4.64 9.08 3.94
C LEU A 217 5.86 8.19 4.22
N PRO A 218 5.76 6.84 4.18
CA PRO A 218 6.93 5.98 4.36
C PRO A 218 8.06 6.22 3.37
N GLU A 219 7.78 6.62 2.14
CA GLU A 219 8.83 6.93 1.14
C GLU A 219 9.54 8.26 1.40
N ARG A 220 8.92 9.16 2.15
CA ARG A 220 9.39 10.53 2.39
C ARG A 220 10.18 10.71 3.69
N ILE A 221 9.77 10.01 4.74
CA ILE A 221 10.30 10.24 6.09
C ILE A 221 11.70 9.63 6.27
N PRO A 222 12.54 10.26 7.10
CA PRO A 222 13.82 9.69 7.49
C PRO A 222 13.61 8.42 8.31
N ARG A 223 14.41 7.37 8.02
CA ARG A 223 14.38 6.11 8.75
C ARG A 223 15.70 5.38 8.64
N ILE A 224 16.00 4.58 9.65
CA ILE A 224 17.12 3.64 9.64
C ILE A 224 16.58 2.25 9.96
N TYR A 225 16.88 1.32 9.10
CA TYR A 225 16.66 -0.10 9.33
C TYR A 225 17.85 -0.69 10.06
N PHE A 226 17.59 -1.57 11.03
CA PHE A 226 18.63 -2.32 11.76
C PHE A 226 18.31 -3.80 11.68
N SER A 227 19.37 -4.62 11.46
CA SER A 227 19.24 -6.07 11.36
C SER A 227 20.47 -6.75 11.95
N PRO A 228 20.32 -7.86 12.69
CA PRO A 228 21.45 -8.71 13.02
C PRO A 228 21.99 -9.35 11.74
N GLY A 229 23.28 -9.65 11.69
CA GLY A 229 23.85 -10.49 10.63
C GLY A 229 23.39 -11.93 10.81
N GLN A 230 23.60 -12.47 12.02
CA GLN A 230 23.12 -13.79 12.42
C GLN A 230 22.07 -13.65 13.50
N PHE A 231 21.08 -14.54 13.52
CA PHE A 231 19.96 -14.50 14.47
C PHE A 231 19.52 -15.91 14.89
N ILE A 232 18.83 -15.96 16.02
CA ILE A 232 18.09 -17.15 16.45
C ILE A 232 16.63 -16.72 16.61
N PHE A 233 15.72 -17.41 15.90
CA PHE A 233 14.30 -17.13 15.93
C PHE A 233 13.54 -18.41 16.27
N ASP A 234 12.86 -18.42 17.43
CA ASP A 234 12.11 -19.55 17.98
C ASP A 234 12.89 -20.88 17.89
N GLY A 235 14.16 -20.84 18.29
CA GLY A 235 15.06 -22.00 18.29
C GLY A 235 15.74 -22.32 16.95
N THR A 236 15.40 -21.64 15.86
CA THR A 236 16.07 -21.82 14.56
C THR A 236 17.15 -20.78 14.34
N GLN A 237 18.32 -21.20 13.88
CA GLN A 237 19.44 -20.33 13.56
C GLN A 237 19.39 -19.91 12.09
N GLY A 238 19.54 -18.60 11.83
CA GLY A 238 19.54 -18.03 10.50
C GLY A 238 20.63 -16.97 10.28
N ASP A 239 20.81 -16.60 9.02
CA ASP A 239 21.74 -15.56 8.57
C ASP A 239 20.98 -14.53 7.70
N MET A 240 21.01 -13.28 8.16
CA MET A 240 20.38 -12.14 7.49
C MET A 240 21.39 -11.30 6.69
N SER A 241 22.64 -11.76 6.54
CA SER A 241 23.71 -10.97 5.91
C SER A 241 23.44 -10.65 4.45
N THR A 242 22.77 -11.54 3.73
CA THR A 242 22.39 -11.40 2.33
C THR A 242 20.97 -11.93 2.08
N TRP A 243 20.35 -11.53 0.98
CA TRP A 243 19.10 -12.12 0.53
C TRP A 243 19.23 -13.62 0.25
N GLN A 244 20.40 -14.05 -0.23
CA GLN A 244 20.68 -15.46 -0.49
C GLN A 244 20.67 -16.27 0.80
N SER A 245 21.41 -15.85 1.84
CA SER A 245 21.46 -16.55 3.13
C SER A 245 20.12 -16.52 3.86
N TYR A 246 19.40 -15.38 3.82
CA TYR A 246 18.07 -15.29 4.39
C TYR A 246 17.08 -16.24 3.69
N GLY A 247 17.11 -16.32 2.35
CA GLY A 247 16.28 -17.25 1.59
C GLY A 247 16.64 -18.72 1.85
N ALA A 248 17.91 -19.05 2.08
CA ALA A 248 18.33 -20.40 2.48
C ALA A 248 17.72 -20.78 3.85
N TRP A 249 17.71 -19.87 4.81
CA TRP A 249 17.03 -20.07 6.08
C TRP A 249 15.51 -20.23 5.90
N GLN A 250 14.86 -19.37 5.09
CA GLN A 250 13.44 -19.50 4.77
C GLN A 250 13.13 -20.86 4.13
N ASN A 251 13.98 -21.35 3.21
CA ASN A 251 13.82 -22.66 2.59
C ASN A 251 13.93 -23.79 3.63
N SER A 252 14.78 -23.64 4.63
CA SER A 252 14.90 -24.67 5.71
C SER A 252 13.61 -24.80 6.52
N LEU A 253 12.82 -23.71 6.67
CA LEU A 253 11.53 -23.74 7.34
C LEU A 253 10.45 -24.53 6.55
N LEU A 254 10.66 -24.75 5.25
CA LEU A 254 9.76 -25.55 4.39
C LEU A 254 10.05 -27.06 4.48
N THR A 255 11.21 -27.44 5.03
CA THR A 255 11.66 -28.85 5.05
C THR A 255 10.67 -29.73 5.83
N GLY A 256 10.18 -30.78 5.19
CA GLY A 256 9.24 -31.74 5.78
C GLY A 256 7.79 -31.21 5.93
N ARG A 257 7.50 -29.99 5.43
CA ARG A 257 6.17 -29.38 5.51
C ARG A 257 5.29 -29.63 4.30
N ASP A 258 5.77 -30.34 3.28
CA ASP A 258 5.11 -30.61 2.00
C ASP A 258 4.59 -32.06 1.86
N GLN A 259 4.54 -32.82 2.95
CA GLN A 259 4.05 -34.20 2.92
C GLN A 259 2.52 -34.22 2.79
N LEU A 260 2.01 -35.05 1.87
CA LEU A 260 0.59 -35.29 1.65
C LEU A 260 0.24 -36.75 1.95
N ALA A 261 -0.95 -36.99 2.51
CA ALA A 261 -1.47 -38.33 2.72
C ALA A 261 -1.90 -38.99 1.39
N GLU A 262 -1.79 -40.33 1.28
CA GLU A 262 -2.13 -41.07 0.05
C GLU A 262 -3.54 -40.79 -0.50
N PRO A 263 -4.61 -40.65 0.32
CA PRO A 263 -5.93 -40.32 -0.22
C PRO A 263 -5.98 -39.04 -1.02
N ILE A 264 -5.24 -37.98 -0.55
CA ILE A 264 -5.18 -36.71 -1.29
C ILE A 264 -4.35 -36.86 -2.58
N LYS A 265 -3.24 -37.57 -2.55
CA LYS A 265 -2.43 -37.83 -3.75
C LYS A 265 -3.24 -38.54 -4.84
N THR A 266 -4.01 -39.58 -4.46
CA THR A 266 -4.94 -40.26 -5.38
C THR A 266 -5.95 -39.27 -5.96
N LYS A 267 -6.57 -38.46 -5.10
CA LYS A 267 -7.53 -37.42 -5.53
C LYS A 267 -6.93 -36.41 -6.53
N LEU A 268 -5.68 -35.98 -6.32
CA LEU A 268 -4.99 -35.06 -7.24
C LEU A 268 -4.74 -35.70 -8.61
N ARG A 269 -4.34 -36.98 -8.64
CA ARG A 269 -4.14 -37.73 -9.89
C ARG A 269 -5.46 -37.88 -10.65
N GLU A 270 -6.56 -38.22 -9.97
CA GLU A 270 -7.90 -38.30 -10.57
C GLU A 270 -8.35 -36.93 -11.12
N LEU A 271 -8.20 -35.85 -10.32
CA LEU A 271 -8.58 -34.52 -10.69
C LEU A 271 -7.87 -34.02 -11.96
N THR A 272 -6.63 -34.46 -12.17
CA THR A 272 -5.78 -34.00 -13.28
C THR A 272 -5.65 -35.04 -14.40
N ALA A 273 -6.35 -36.18 -14.34
CA ALA A 273 -6.23 -37.26 -15.31
C ALA A 273 -6.60 -36.84 -16.75
N HIS A 274 -7.51 -35.88 -16.89
CA HIS A 274 -7.92 -35.34 -18.20
C HIS A 274 -7.10 -34.17 -18.68
N CYS A 275 -6.19 -33.63 -17.85
CA CYS A 275 -5.34 -32.48 -18.19
C CYS A 275 -4.20 -32.94 -19.10
N THR A 276 -4.06 -32.30 -20.25
CA THR A 276 -3.05 -32.61 -21.26
C THR A 276 -1.78 -31.79 -21.12
N THR A 277 -1.88 -30.59 -20.50
CA THR A 277 -0.76 -29.67 -20.32
C THR A 277 -0.46 -29.42 -18.84
N PRO A 278 0.79 -29.07 -18.50
CA PRO A 278 1.13 -28.64 -17.14
C PRO A 278 0.27 -27.45 -16.67
N ARG A 279 -0.04 -26.50 -17.54
CA ARG A 279 -0.88 -25.34 -17.22
C ARG A 279 -2.29 -25.74 -16.79
N GLU A 280 -2.93 -26.67 -17.51
CA GLU A 280 -4.23 -27.21 -17.13
C GLU A 280 -4.20 -27.91 -15.77
N LYS A 281 -3.15 -28.68 -15.47
CA LYS A 281 -2.95 -29.31 -14.15
C LYS A 281 -2.84 -28.26 -13.04
N VAL A 282 -2.03 -27.20 -13.25
CA VAL A 282 -1.90 -26.11 -12.28
C VAL A 282 -3.25 -25.42 -12.05
N GLN A 283 -4.02 -25.17 -13.11
CA GLN A 283 -5.35 -24.57 -13.00
C GLN A 283 -6.34 -25.46 -12.23
N ALA A 284 -6.32 -26.76 -12.47
CA ALA A 284 -7.15 -27.72 -11.74
C ALA A 284 -6.82 -27.71 -10.23
N ILE A 285 -5.52 -27.66 -9.88
CA ILE A 285 -5.06 -27.55 -8.49
C ILE A 285 -5.48 -26.21 -7.86
N TYR A 286 -5.34 -25.11 -8.58
CA TYR A 286 -5.77 -23.80 -8.09
C TYR A 286 -7.28 -23.73 -7.82
N ASN A 287 -8.09 -24.30 -8.71
CA ASN A 287 -9.53 -24.42 -8.52
C ASN A 287 -9.88 -25.35 -7.34
N TYR A 288 -9.12 -26.42 -7.14
CA TYR A 288 -9.28 -27.31 -5.99
C TYR A 288 -8.97 -26.58 -4.68
N LEU A 289 -7.89 -25.82 -4.62
CA LEU A 289 -7.58 -24.96 -3.48
C LEU A 289 -8.75 -24.02 -3.16
N ALA A 290 -9.31 -23.36 -4.18
CA ALA A 290 -10.42 -22.42 -4.04
C ALA A 290 -11.69 -23.01 -3.40
N THR A 291 -11.94 -24.30 -3.66
CA THR A 291 -13.15 -24.99 -3.20
C THR A 291 -12.98 -25.73 -1.88
N THR A 292 -11.74 -26.02 -1.49
CA THR A 292 -11.45 -26.88 -0.33
C THR A 292 -10.80 -26.15 0.83
N THR A 293 -10.35 -24.91 0.63
CA THR A 293 -9.66 -24.15 1.67
C THR A 293 -10.21 -22.72 1.81
N ARG A 294 -9.93 -22.14 2.96
CA ARG A 294 -10.17 -20.71 3.24
C ARG A 294 -8.94 -20.07 3.89
N TYR A 295 -8.77 -18.79 3.68
CA TYR A 295 -7.72 -18.03 4.35
C TYR A 295 -8.06 -17.81 5.83
N VAL A 296 -7.10 -18.10 6.70
CA VAL A 296 -7.11 -17.74 8.13
C VAL A 296 -5.69 -17.31 8.47
N SER A 297 -5.49 -16.07 8.88
CA SER A 297 -4.15 -15.61 9.28
C SER A 297 -3.67 -16.34 10.53
N ILE A 298 -2.43 -16.86 10.49
CA ILE A 298 -1.79 -17.60 11.58
C ILE A 298 -0.44 -16.95 11.87
N GLN A 299 -0.33 -16.33 13.06
CA GLN A 299 0.86 -15.58 13.48
C GLN A 299 1.31 -16.04 14.87
N LEU A 300 1.46 -17.37 15.09
CA LEU A 300 1.84 -17.97 16.37
C LEU A 300 3.33 -18.30 16.37
N GLY A 301 4.13 -17.53 17.08
CA GLY A 301 5.56 -17.78 17.22
C GLY A 301 6.27 -17.91 15.86
N ILE A 302 7.01 -19.03 15.64
CA ILE A 302 7.65 -19.32 14.34
C ILE A 302 6.64 -19.40 13.19
N GLY A 303 5.37 -19.72 13.46
CA GLY A 303 4.30 -19.75 12.48
C GLY A 303 4.06 -18.39 11.80
N GLY A 304 4.60 -17.29 12.34
CA GLY A 304 4.69 -16.01 11.65
C GLY A 304 5.57 -16.06 10.38
N LEU A 305 6.49 -17.02 10.29
CA LEU A 305 7.43 -17.18 9.16
C LEU A 305 7.45 -18.60 8.56
N GLN A 306 7.19 -19.63 9.36
CA GLN A 306 7.12 -21.03 8.94
C GLN A 306 5.68 -21.39 8.53
N PRO A 307 5.45 -22.03 7.38
CA PRO A 307 4.13 -22.54 7.03
C PRO A 307 3.69 -23.69 7.96
N ILE A 308 2.40 -23.79 8.23
CA ILE A 308 1.82 -25.03 8.74
C ILE A 308 2.01 -26.15 7.70
N ALA A 309 2.07 -27.41 8.16
CA ALA A 309 2.30 -28.53 7.26
C ALA A 309 1.15 -28.70 6.24
N ALA A 310 1.48 -29.08 5.01
CA ALA A 310 0.50 -29.28 3.95
C ALA A 310 -0.60 -30.30 4.34
N ALA A 311 -0.24 -31.36 5.07
CA ALA A 311 -1.20 -32.33 5.60
C ALA A 311 -2.20 -31.69 6.59
N ASP A 312 -1.76 -30.72 7.39
CA ASP A 312 -2.63 -30.03 8.35
C ASP A 312 -3.56 -29.05 7.64
N VAL A 313 -3.08 -28.30 6.63
CA VAL A 313 -3.94 -27.47 5.77
C VAL A 313 -5.01 -28.32 5.10
N CYS A 314 -4.61 -29.46 4.53
CA CYS A 314 -5.53 -30.39 3.89
C CYS A 314 -6.63 -30.88 4.86
N ARG A 315 -6.25 -31.26 6.08
CA ARG A 315 -7.17 -31.75 7.12
C ARG A 315 -8.09 -30.66 7.66
N ALA A 316 -7.55 -29.48 7.88
CA ALA A 316 -8.26 -28.36 8.53
C ALA A 316 -9.11 -27.53 7.55
N GLY A 317 -8.80 -27.57 6.25
CA GLY A 317 -9.45 -26.75 5.23
C GLY A 317 -9.15 -25.25 5.36
N PHE A 318 -8.05 -24.86 6.03
CA PHE A 318 -7.63 -23.46 6.12
C PHE A 318 -6.11 -23.34 6.28
N GLY A 319 -5.61 -22.15 5.98
CA GLY A 319 -4.22 -21.74 6.21
C GLY A 319 -4.04 -20.25 5.95
N ASP A 320 -2.89 -19.73 6.35
CA ASP A 320 -2.47 -18.38 5.97
C ASP A 320 -1.71 -18.38 4.63
N CYS A 321 -1.16 -17.21 4.22
CA CYS A 321 -0.43 -17.10 2.96
C CYS A 321 0.69 -18.15 2.84
N LYS A 322 1.41 -18.41 3.93
CA LYS A 322 2.51 -19.39 3.99
C LYS A 322 1.98 -20.81 3.85
N GLY A 323 0.96 -21.16 4.64
CA GLY A 323 0.35 -22.48 4.67
C GLY A 323 -0.31 -22.87 3.35
N LEU A 324 -1.13 -21.95 2.77
CA LEU A 324 -1.83 -22.19 1.51
C LEU A 324 -0.86 -22.26 0.33
N SER A 325 0.16 -21.39 0.27
CA SER A 325 1.19 -21.46 -0.78
C SER A 325 2.01 -22.76 -0.67
N ASN A 326 2.40 -23.17 0.55
CA ASN A 326 3.11 -24.43 0.75
C ASN A 326 2.24 -25.66 0.44
N TYR A 327 0.95 -25.63 0.77
CA TYR A 327 0.01 -26.69 0.41
C TYR A 327 -0.15 -26.80 -1.11
N THR A 328 -0.30 -25.68 -1.80
CA THR A 328 -0.35 -25.65 -3.27
C THR A 328 0.95 -26.17 -3.88
N ARG A 329 2.11 -25.77 -3.34
CA ARG A 329 3.42 -26.30 -3.73
C ARG A 329 3.51 -27.82 -3.57
N ALA A 330 3.03 -28.34 -2.45
CA ALA A 330 3.02 -29.79 -2.18
C ALA A 330 2.14 -30.55 -3.19
N MET A 331 0.96 -30.01 -3.52
CA MET A 331 0.06 -30.61 -4.53
C MET A 331 0.69 -30.62 -5.93
N LEU A 332 1.36 -29.54 -6.31
CA LEU A 332 2.05 -29.45 -7.61
C LEU A 332 3.25 -30.39 -7.67
N ASN A 333 4.04 -30.50 -6.59
CA ASN A 333 5.17 -31.42 -6.49
C ASN A 333 4.72 -32.90 -6.68
N GLU A 334 3.57 -33.31 -6.12
CA GLU A 334 3.00 -34.65 -6.31
C GLU A 334 2.71 -34.96 -7.80
N LEU A 335 2.40 -33.93 -8.59
CA LEU A 335 2.14 -34.02 -10.03
C LEU A 335 3.40 -33.81 -10.89
N GLY A 336 4.59 -33.71 -10.28
CA GLY A 336 5.87 -33.46 -10.95
C GLY A 336 6.01 -32.04 -11.50
N ILE A 337 5.23 -31.08 -10.98
CA ILE A 337 5.29 -29.68 -11.41
C ILE A 337 6.08 -28.88 -10.36
N SER A 338 7.23 -28.34 -10.76
CA SER A 338 8.06 -27.51 -9.89
C SER A 338 7.39 -26.15 -9.64
N SER A 339 7.53 -25.66 -8.40
CA SER A 339 7.07 -24.33 -8.01
C SER A 339 7.99 -23.72 -6.95
N VAL A 340 8.02 -22.40 -6.86
CA VAL A 340 8.91 -21.66 -5.99
C VAL A 340 8.11 -20.83 -4.99
N TYR A 341 8.32 -21.10 -3.70
CA TYR A 341 7.77 -20.31 -2.60
C TYR A 341 8.34 -18.88 -2.69
N THR A 342 7.48 -17.87 -2.71
CA THR A 342 7.86 -16.51 -3.05
C THR A 342 7.34 -15.55 -2.00
N ALA A 343 8.25 -14.93 -1.25
CA ALA A 343 7.90 -13.88 -0.29
C ALA A 343 7.90 -12.50 -0.98
N ILE A 344 6.90 -11.67 -0.66
CA ILE A 344 6.66 -10.39 -1.33
C ILE A 344 6.11 -9.35 -0.34
N SER A 345 6.18 -8.07 -0.69
CA SER A 345 5.49 -7.00 0.04
C SER A 345 4.28 -6.53 -0.75
N THR A 346 3.12 -6.43 -0.09
CA THR A 346 1.94 -5.75 -0.64
C THR A 346 1.95 -4.23 -0.39
N ASP A 347 2.80 -3.76 0.54
CA ASP A 347 2.88 -2.35 0.93
C ASP A 347 3.97 -1.59 0.17
N ASN A 348 5.06 -2.27 -0.19
CA ASN A 348 6.23 -1.66 -0.81
C ASN A 348 6.53 -2.30 -2.16
N GLU A 349 6.48 -1.51 -3.23
CA GLU A 349 6.81 -1.97 -4.57
C GLU A 349 8.29 -2.40 -4.69
N ARG A 350 9.19 -1.83 -3.89
CA ARG A 350 10.64 -2.09 -3.95
C ARG A 350 11.18 -2.67 -2.65
N LEU A 351 11.99 -3.70 -2.79
CA LEU A 351 12.86 -4.19 -1.73
C LEU A 351 14.22 -3.49 -1.81
N LEU A 352 14.92 -3.39 -0.68
CA LEU A 352 16.29 -2.88 -0.62
C LEU A 352 17.26 -3.99 -1.08
N PRO A 353 17.85 -3.92 -2.27
CA PRO A 353 18.63 -5.06 -2.80
C PRO A 353 19.93 -5.29 -2.03
N ASP A 354 20.48 -4.25 -1.39
CA ASP A 354 21.70 -4.24 -0.62
C ASP A 354 21.50 -4.44 0.89
N PHE A 355 20.23 -4.60 1.33
CA PHE A 355 19.90 -4.77 2.74
C PHE A 355 18.80 -5.80 2.94
N SER A 356 19.17 -7.04 3.18
CA SER A 356 18.22 -8.10 3.53
C SER A 356 17.63 -7.87 4.92
N SER A 357 16.30 -8.00 5.03
CA SER A 357 15.55 -7.92 6.28
C SER A 357 14.18 -8.56 6.13
N ALA A 358 13.79 -9.36 7.13
CA ALA A 358 12.47 -9.98 7.19
C ALA A 358 11.32 -8.95 7.17
N ASN A 359 11.55 -7.75 7.73
CA ASN A 359 10.55 -6.69 7.85
C ASN A 359 10.20 -5.98 6.54
N GLN A 360 10.78 -6.38 5.42
CA GLN A 360 10.48 -5.79 4.11
C GLN A 360 9.37 -6.52 3.36
N MET A 361 8.93 -7.68 3.85
CA MET A 361 7.92 -8.53 3.20
C MET A 361 6.83 -8.90 4.21
N ASN A 362 5.60 -8.99 3.75
CA ASN A 362 4.43 -9.28 4.59
C ASN A 362 3.50 -10.34 4.01
N HIS A 363 3.82 -10.88 2.82
CA HIS A 363 2.97 -11.80 2.09
C HIS A 363 3.75 -12.92 1.38
N VAL A 364 3.06 -13.98 1.02
CA VAL A 364 3.61 -15.12 0.28
C VAL A 364 2.68 -15.54 -0.82
N ILE A 365 3.24 -15.71 -2.01
CA ILE A 365 2.62 -16.25 -3.21
C ILE A 365 3.42 -17.44 -3.75
N LEU A 366 2.98 -18.05 -4.84
CA LEU A 366 3.68 -19.16 -5.47
C LEU A 366 4.02 -18.83 -6.93
N GLN A 367 5.31 -18.95 -7.29
CA GLN A 367 5.75 -18.93 -8.68
C GLN A 367 5.73 -20.35 -9.24
N VAL A 368 5.16 -20.54 -10.44
CA VAL A 368 5.18 -21.80 -11.17
C VAL A 368 5.81 -21.58 -12.55
N PRO A 369 7.11 -21.91 -12.72
CA PRO A 369 7.76 -21.82 -14.02
C PRO A 369 7.24 -22.93 -14.94
N LEU A 370 6.78 -22.54 -16.13
CA LEU A 370 6.32 -23.46 -17.18
C LEU A 370 7.14 -23.23 -18.46
N PRO A 371 7.21 -24.17 -19.39
CA PRO A 371 7.85 -23.98 -20.69
C PRO A 371 7.25 -22.77 -21.44
N GLY A 372 8.04 -21.71 -21.63
CA GLY A 372 7.61 -20.49 -22.32
C GLY A 372 6.68 -19.56 -21.52
N ASP A 373 6.39 -19.86 -20.25
CA ASP A 373 5.50 -19.05 -19.38
C ASP A 373 5.92 -19.13 -17.91
N THR A 374 5.48 -18.19 -17.11
CA THR A 374 5.63 -18.23 -15.66
C THR A 374 4.32 -17.79 -15.02
N LEU A 375 3.69 -18.69 -14.26
CA LEU A 375 2.49 -18.37 -13.51
C LEU A 375 2.82 -17.86 -12.12
N TRP A 376 2.04 -16.89 -11.67
CA TRP A 376 2.04 -16.39 -10.30
C TRP A 376 0.69 -16.67 -9.67
N LEU A 377 0.68 -17.39 -8.55
CA LEU A 377 -0.55 -17.84 -7.92
C LEU A 377 -0.74 -17.15 -6.57
N GLU A 378 -1.83 -16.41 -6.47
CA GLU A 378 -2.33 -15.85 -5.20
C GLU A 378 -3.14 -16.92 -4.46
N CYS A 379 -2.49 -17.57 -3.49
CA CYS A 379 -3.10 -18.70 -2.79
C CYS A 379 -4.05 -18.31 -1.65
N THR A 380 -4.00 -17.06 -1.19
CA THR A 380 -4.87 -16.56 -0.09
C THR A 380 -6.26 -16.16 -0.57
N ASN A 381 -6.35 -15.75 -1.83
CA ASN A 381 -7.62 -15.43 -2.47
C ASN A 381 -7.78 -16.16 -3.79
N PRO A 382 -7.99 -17.49 -3.77
CA PRO A 382 -8.12 -18.28 -4.99
C PRO A 382 -9.45 -18.05 -5.74
N GLN A 383 -10.27 -17.10 -5.31
CA GLN A 383 -11.38 -16.55 -6.08
C GLN A 383 -10.91 -15.59 -7.18
N LEU A 384 -9.70 -15.04 -7.05
CA LEU A 384 -9.04 -14.29 -8.12
C LEU A 384 -8.81 -15.19 -9.34
N PRO A 385 -8.84 -14.61 -10.54
CA PRO A 385 -8.61 -15.37 -11.78
C PRO A 385 -7.24 -16.05 -11.79
N PHE A 386 -7.23 -17.27 -12.31
CA PHE A 386 -6.02 -18.09 -12.41
C PHE A 386 -4.92 -17.41 -13.24
N GLY A 387 -3.75 -17.23 -12.65
CA GLY A 387 -2.59 -16.59 -13.29
C GLY A 387 -2.68 -15.06 -13.37
N TYR A 388 -3.68 -14.46 -12.75
CA TYR A 388 -3.78 -13.01 -12.65
C TYR A 388 -2.89 -12.47 -11.51
N ILE A 389 -2.16 -11.40 -11.80
CA ILE A 389 -1.32 -10.68 -10.83
C ILE A 389 -2.08 -9.41 -10.43
N HIS A 390 -2.62 -9.39 -9.20
CA HIS A 390 -3.45 -8.29 -8.74
C HIS A 390 -2.64 -7.01 -8.44
N SER A 391 -3.34 -5.88 -8.26
CA SER A 391 -2.75 -4.55 -8.16
C SER A 391 -1.73 -4.39 -7.03
N ASP A 392 -1.94 -5.09 -5.88
CA ASP A 392 -1.08 -4.95 -4.71
C ASP A 392 0.30 -5.65 -4.86
N ILE A 393 0.50 -6.45 -5.92
CA ILE A 393 1.76 -7.17 -6.16
C ILE A 393 2.29 -7.02 -7.58
N ALA A 394 1.50 -6.50 -8.52
CA ALA A 394 1.92 -6.34 -9.91
C ALA A 394 3.09 -5.34 -10.01
N GLY A 395 4.21 -5.81 -10.53
CA GLY A 395 5.44 -5.01 -10.64
C GLY A 395 6.20 -4.84 -9.32
N HIS A 396 5.88 -5.59 -8.26
CA HIS A 396 6.64 -5.55 -7.00
C HIS A 396 7.88 -6.45 -7.04
N ASP A 397 8.87 -6.10 -6.23
CA ASP A 397 10.02 -6.96 -5.98
C ASP A 397 9.64 -8.07 -4.99
N ALA A 398 10.13 -9.28 -5.23
CA ALA A 398 9.88 -10.45 -4.43
C ALA A 398 11.16 -11.26 -4.17
N LEU A 399 11.15 -12.09 -3.14
CA LEU A 399 12.21 -13.03 -2.81
C LEU A 399 11.77 -14.45 -3.22
N LEU A 400 12.36 -14.99 -4.25
CA LEU A 400 12.25 -16.41 -4.60
C LEU A 400 13.04 -17.23 -3.59
N VAL A 401 12.38 -18.14 -2.88
CA VAL A 401 12.97 -19.03 -1.87
C VAL A 401 13.27 -20.37 -2.52
N THR A 402 14.55 -20.66 -2.72
CA THR A 402 15.02 -21.87 -3.42
C THR A 402 15.98 -22.68 -2.54
N PRO A 403 16.28 -23.95 -2.87
CA PRO A 403 17.30 -24.73 -2.18
C PRO A 403 18.69 -24.05 -2.20
N ASP A 404 19.02 -23.28 -3.25
CA ASP A 404 20.29 -22.56 -3.40
C ASP A 404 20.29 -21.22 -2.65
N GLY A 405 19.20 -20.87 -1.96
CA GLY A 405 19.00 -19.63 -1.23
C GLY A 405 18.00 -18.68 -1.86
N GLY A 406 17.97 -17.45 -1.37
CA GLY A 406 17.05 -16.41 -1.83
C GLY A 406 17.56 -15.66 -3.05
N LYS A 407 16.66 -15.40 -4.00
CA LYS A 407 16.95 -14.61 -5.19
C LYS A 407 15.89 -13.53 -5.37
N LEU A 408 16.32 -12.27 -5.45
CA LEU A 408 15.40 -11.18 -5.76
C LEU A 408 14.90 -11.29 -7.22
N HIS A 409 13.62 -11.06 -7.39
CA HIS A 409 12.95 -11.07 -8.68
C HIS A 409 11.87 -9.98 -8.71
N ARG A 410 11.65 -9.37 -9.88
CA ARG A 410 10.59 -8.41 -10.06
C ARG A 410 9.43 -9.04 -10.81
N LEU A 411 8.23 -8.96 -10.25
CA LEU A 411 7.04 -9.45 -10.90
C LEU A 411 6.70 -8.60 -12.13
N PRO A 412 6.11 -9.19 -13.16
CA PRO A 412 5.60 -8.43 -14.30
C PRO A 412 4.44 -7.53 -13.88
N SER A 413 4.21 -6.47 -14.66
CA SER A 413 3.05 -5.58 -14.56
C SER A 413 2.36 -5.46 -15.92
N TYR A 414 1.16 -4.92 -15.94
CA TYR A 414 0.38 -4.76 -17.16
C TYR A 414 0.60 -3.39 -17.79
N PRO A 415 0.60 -3.30 -19.14
CA PRO A 415 0.55 -2.00 -19.83
C PRO A 415 -0.70 -1.21 -19.48
N ASP A 416 -0.58 0.11 -19.36
CA ASP A 416 -1.69 1.02 -19.03
C ASP A 416 -2.91 0.82 -19.94
N SER A 417 -2.67 0.57 -21.23
CA SER A 417 -3.71 0.39 -22.25
C SER A 417 -4.53 -0.89 -22.11
N LEU A 418 -4.08 -1.87 -21.32
CA LEU A 418 -4.84 -3.10 -21.03
C LEU A 418 -5.73 -2.97 -19.79
N ASN A 419 -5.43 -2.01 -18.90
CA ASN A 419 -6.24 -1.71 -17.72
C ASN A 419 -7.42 -0.83 -18.14
N THR A 420 -8.50 -1.46 -18.61
CA THR A 420 -9.57 -0.75 -19.32
C THR A 420 -10.89 -0.72 -18.56
N GLN A 421 -11.59 0.40 -18.70
CA GLN A 421 -13.04 0.48 -18.46
C GLN A 421 -13.72 1.00 -19.73
N THR A 422 -14.68 0.25 -20.25
CA THR A 422 -15.41 0.61 -21.46
C THR A 422 -16.89 0.70 -21.14
N THR A 423 -17.53 1.84 -21.44
CA THR A 423 -18.97 2.04 -21.31
C THR A 423 -19.59 2.16 -22.70
N ILE A 424 -20.59 1.36 -22.99
CA ILE A 424 -21.45 1.48 -24.17
C ILE A 424 -22.86 1.76 -23.68
N ALA A 425 -23.44 2.88 -24.10
CA ALA A 425 -24.78 3.27 -23.66
C ALA A 425 -25.64 3.80 -24.78
N GLN A 426 -26.95 3.49 -24.69
CA GLN A 426 -27.99 4.07 -25.51
C GLN A 426 -28.96 4.84 -24.60
N ILE A 427 -29.16 6.11 -24.91
CA ILE A 427 -29.99 7.04 -24.13
C ILE A 427 -31.08 7.58 -25.02
N THR A 428 -32.35 7.34 -24.66
CA THR A 428 -33.51 7.90 -25.34
C THR A 428 -34.16 8.95 -24.46
N LEU A 429 -34.09 10.22 -24.86
CA LEU A 429 -34.62 11.37 -24.14
C LEU A 429 -36.13 11.49 -24.31
N THR A 430 -36.80 11.97 -23.25
CA THR A 430 -38.22 12.36 -23.33
C THR A 430 -38.36 13.88 -23.54
N PRO A 431 -39.52 14.37 -24.10
CA PRO A 431 -39.76 15.81 -24.24
C PRO A 431 -39.82 16.60 -22.94
N THR A 432 -39.95 15.90 -21.80
CA THR A 432 -40.00 16.49 -20.45
C THR A 432 -38.65 16.62 -19.79
N GLY A 433 -37.58 16.06 -20.40
CA GLY A 433 -36.24 16.07 -19.83
C GLY A 433 -35.84 14.79 -19.08
N GLY A 434 -36.70 13.77 -19.08
CA GLY A 434 -36.36 12.43 -18.61
C GLY A 434 -35.59 11.61 -19.65
N ALA A 435 -35.22 10.39 -19.30
CA ALA A 435 -34.54 9.45 -20.22
C ALA A 435 -34.72 7.99 -19.82
N LYS A 436 -34.67 7.13 -20.83
CA LYS A 436 -34.42 5.69 -20.70
C LYS A 436 -33.03 5.38 -21.19
N VAL A 437 -32.25 4.71 -20.34
CA VAL A 437 -30.84 4.38 -20.61
C VAL A 437 -30.70 2.87 -20.62
N LYS A 438 -29.96 2.34 -21.58
CA LYS A 438 -29.39 0.98 -21.55
C LYS A 438 -27.91 1.10 -21.58
N ALA A 439 -27.20 0.49 -20.60
CA ALA A 439 -25.77 0.60 -20.47
C ALA A 439 -25.12 -0.77 -20.31
N CYS A 440 -23.89 -0.89 -20.84
CA CYS A 440 -22.99 -1.99 -20.60
C CYS A 440 -21.62 -1.41 -20.23
N GLU A 441 -21.18 -1.66 -19.00
CA GLU A 441 -19.86 -1.28 -18.51
C GLU A 441 -18.98 -2.51 -18.40
N THR A 442 -17.78 -2.49 -19.01
CA THR A 442 -16.83 -3.60 -18.99
C THR A 442 -15.51 -3.11 -18.39
N SER A 443 -15.08 -3.74 -17.31
CA SER A 443 -13.84 -3.43 -16.61
C SER A 443 -12.86 -4.61 -16.68
N ARG A 444 -11.57 -4.32 -16.88
CA ARG A 444 -10.47 -5.30 -16.97
C ARG A 444 -9.34 -4.97 -16.03
N LEU A 445 -8.59 -6.00 -15.63
CA LEU A 445 -7.40 -5.91 -14.77
C LEU A 445 -7.68 -5.14 -13.46
N PHE A 446 -6.94 -4.08 -13.14
CA PHE A 446 -7.12 -3.32 -11.89
C PHE A 446 -8.49 -2.65 -11.83
N GLN A 447 -9.07 -2.28 -12.97
CA GLN A 447 -10.45 -1.78 -13.00
C GLN A 447 -11.49 -2.89 -12.76
N TYR A 448 -11.17 -4.16 -13.11
CA TYR A 448 -11.98 -5.31 -12.72
C TYR A 448 -11.97 -5.49 -11.19
N GLU A 449 -10.82 -5.31 -10.51
CA GLU A 449 -10.74 -5.42 -9.04
C GLU A 449 -11.65 -4.42 -8.33
N ASN A 450 -11.79 -3.21 -8.86
CA ASN A 450 -12.69 -2.18 -8.31
C ASN A 450 -14.17 -2.58 -8.41
N MET A 451 -14.51 -3.49 -9.32
CA MET A 451 -15.90 -3.87 -9.64
C MET A 451 -16.29 -5.26 -9.13
N ILE A 452 -15.32 -6.15 -8.88
CA ILE A 452 -15.61 -7.55 -8.51
C ILE A 452 -16.48 -7.67 -7.26
N GLY A 453 -16.35 -6.75 -6.32
CA GLY A 453 -17.14 -6.73 -5.09
C GLY A 453 -18.66 -6.72 -5.33
N ILE A 454 -19.13 -6.20 -6.48
CA ILE A 454 -20.54 -6.15 -6.81
C ILE A 454 -21.16 -7.56 -7.00
N THR A 455 -20.35 -8.55 -7.41
CA THR A 455 -20.81 -9.94 -7.60
C THR A 455 -21.26 -10.61 -6.30
N HIS A 456 -20.79 -10.11 -5.16
CA HIS A 456 -21.09 -10.65 -3.83
C HIS A 456 -22.23 -9.88 -3.13
N LEU A 457 -22.78 -8.84 -3.77
CA LEU A 457 -23.87 -8.06 -3.22
C LEU A 457 -25.23 -8.67 -3.58
N GLU A 458 -26.18 -8.58 -2.65
CA GLU A 458 -27.58 -8.87 -2.93
C GLU A 458 -28.16 -7.92 -4.02
N PRO A 459 -29.14 -8.36 -4.81
CA PRO A 459 -29.64 -7.59 -5.96
C PRO A 459 -30.05 -6.14 -5.65
N ALA A 460 -30.61 -5.89 -4.45
CA ALA A 460 -30.95 -4.54 -4.03
C ALA A 460 -29.70 -3.67 -3.84
N ARG A 461 -28.65 -4.23 -3.22
CA ARG A 461 -27.38 -3.55 -3.00
C ARG A 461 -26.59 -3.34 -4.30
N GLN A 462 -26.71 -4.25 -5.27
CA GLN A 462 -26.15 -4.05 -6.61
C GLN A 462 -26.74 -2.82 -7.27
N LYS A 463 -28.07 -2.64 -7.20
CA LYS A 463 -28.75 -1.43 -7.71
C LYS A 463 -28.32 -0.16 -6.97
N ASP A 464 -28.16 -0.22 -5.66
CA ASP A 464 -27.67 0.92 -4.86
C ASP A 464 -26.24 1.29 -5.25
N HIS A 465 -25.37 0.29 -5.45
CA HIS A 465 -24.00 0.51 -5.92
C HIS A 465 -23.99 1.19 -7.28
N LEU A 466 -24.74 0.69 -8.27
CA LEU A 466 -24.85 1.31 -9.60
C LEU A 466 -25.41 2.74 -9.51
N ARG A 467 -26.50 2.96 -8.74
CA ARG A 467 -27.07 4.29 -8.52
C ARG A 467 -26.05 5.27 -7.94
N SER A 468 -25.21 4.81 -7.00
CA SER A 468 -24.19 5.65 -6.40
C SER A 468 -23.06 6.03 -7.37
N ASN A 469 -22.87 5.31 -8.48
CA ASN A 469 -21.82 5.54 -9.47
C ASN A 469 -22.30 6.35 -10.69
N ILE A 470 -23.60 6.48 -10.88
CA ILE A 470 -24.18 7.28 -11.97
C ILE A 470 -24.39 8.72 -11.49
N ASN A 471 -24.09 9.69 -12.35
CA ASN A 471 -24.27 11.12 -12.05
C ASN A 471 -25.70 11.58 -12.41
N LEU A 472 -26.71 11.01 -11.73
CA LEU A 472 -28.12 11.38 -11.83
C LEU A 472 -28.73 11.52 -10.44
N VAL A 473 -29.56 12.53 -10.25
CA VAL A 473 -30.19 12.80 -8.94
C VAL A 473 -31.26 11.72 -8.61
N GLN A 474 -32.03 11.29 -9.61
CA GLN A 474 -33.05 10.25 -9.47
C GLN A 474 -32.85 9.22 -10.58
N ALA A 475 -32.39 8.03 -10.20
CA ALA A 475 -32.15 6.93 -11.14
C ALA A 475 -32.84 5.67 -10.62
N ASN A 476 -33.82 5.15 -11.38
CA ASN A 476 -34.38 3.85 -11.13
C ASN A 476 -33.63 2.81 -11.94
N ILE A 477 -32.87 1.92 -11.25
CA ILE A 477 -32.03 0.89 -11.86
C ILE A 477 -32.83 -0.40 -12.00
N SER A 478 -32.85 -0.98 -13.19
CA SER A 478 -33.45 -2.28 -13.50
C SER A 478 -32.57 -3.14 -14.40
N ASP A 479 -32.99 -4.38 -14.64
CA ASP A 479 -32.37 -5.32 -15.59
C ASP A 479 -30.86 -5.53 -15.39
N VAL A 480 -30.42 -5.59 -14.11
CA VAL A 480 -29.00 -5.76 -13.78
C VAL A 480 -28.58 -7.18 -14.10
N GLN A 481 -27.59 -7.30 -14.98
CA GLN A 481 -26.92 -8.56 -15.33
C GLN A 481 -25.41 -8.38 -15.15
N ILE A 482 -24.79 -9.33 -14.47
CA ILE A 482 -23.35 -9.32 -14.20
C ILE A 482 -22.76 -10.55 -14.86
N THR A 483 -21.75 -10.34 -15.72
CA THR A 483 -21.01 -11.43 -16.36
C THR A 483 -19.54 -11.28 -16.02
N GLU A 484 -18.95 -12.32 -15.43
CA GLU A 484 -17.55 -12.36 -15.06
C GLU A 484 -16.81 -13.37 -15.94
N LYS A 485 -15.62 -12.97 -16.42
CA LYS A 485 -14.69 -13.82 -17.15
C LYS A 485 -13.37 -13.88 -16.38
N LYS A 486 -13.08 -15.06 -15.81
CA LYS A 486 -11.90 -15.32 -14.97
C LYS A 486 -10.75 -15.89 -15.82
N ASP A 487 -10.08 -15.01 -16.57
CA ASP A 487 -8.89 -15.33 -17.34
C ASP A 487 -7.66 -14.61 -16.75
N ALA A 488 -6.46 -14.84 -17.35
CA ALA A 488 -5.24 -14.09 -17.02
C ALA A 488 -5.39 -12.56 -17.25
N ILE A 489 -6.33 -12.15 -18.12
CA ILE A 489 -6.82 -10.78 -18.26
C ILE A 489 -8.29 -10.77 -17.84
N PRO A 490 -8.57 -10.65 -16.53
CA PRO A 490 -9.92 -10.78 -16.03
C PRO A 490 -10.81 -9.62 -16.50
N GLN A 491 -12.09 -9.93 -16.65
CA GLN A 491 -13.09 -8.98 -17.10
C GLN A 491 -14.41 -9.18 -16.34
N ILE A 492 -15.03 -8.06 -15.98
CA ILE A 492 -16.42 -8.02 -15.51
C ILE A 492 -17.22 -7.09 -16.38
N ALA A 493 -18.42 -7.52 -16.80
CA ALA A 493 -19.35 -6.72 -17.55
C ALA A 493 -20.66 -6.55 -16.76
N LEU A 494 -21.11 -5.32 -16.62
CA LEU A 494 -22.35 -4.91 -15.97
C LEU A 494 -23.30 -4.39 -17.03
N GLN A 495 -24.42 -5.08 -17.26
CA GLN A 495 -25.51 -4.59 -18.09
C GLN A 495 -26.67 -4.17 -17.21
N TYR A 496 -27.24 -3.00 -17.47
CA TYR A 496 -28.36 -2.50 -16.69
C TYR A 496 -29.17 -1.45 -17.48
N ALA A 497 -30.40 -1.21 -17.02
CA ALA A 497 -31.24 -0.14 -17.51
C ALA A 497 -31.45 0.93 -16.43
N VAL A 498 -31.61 2.18 -16.85
CA VAL A 498 -31.93 3.30 -15.98
C VAL A 498 -33.16 4.00 -16.54
N ASP A 499 -34.15 4.27 -15.69
CA ASP A 499 -35.28 5.14 -15.98
C ASP A 499 -35.24 6.36 -15.05
N THR A 500 -35.32 7.57 -15.62
CA THR A 500 -35.23 8.80 -14.86
C THR A 500 -36.14 9.88 -15.46
N GLU A 501 -36.89 10.57 -14.62
CA GLU A 501 -37.69 11.72 -15.01
C GLU A 501 -36.83 12.99 -15.18
N GLN A 502 -35.57 12.97 -14.66
CA GLN A 502 -34.70 14.14 -14.64
C GLN A 502 -33.28 13.77 -15.12
N TYR A 503 -33.15 13.54 -16.43
CA TYR A 503 -31.87 13.34 -17.10
C TYR A 503 -31.24 14.68 -17.44
N GLY A 504 -31.97 15.58 -18.03
CA GLY A 504 -31.59 16.94 -18.40
C GLY A 504 -32.45 18.00 -17.73
N ASN A 505 -31.95 19.25 -17.76
CA ASN A 505 -32.67 20.40 -17.22
C ASN A 505 -33.45 21.10 -18.32
N LYS A 506 -34.76 21.24 -18.13
CA LYS A 506 -35.63 21.98 -19.05
C LYS A 506 -35.82 23.41 -18.57
N THR A 507 -35.50 24.38 -19.44
CA THR A 507 -35.73 25.81 -19.20
C THR A 507 -36.44 26.40 -20.39
N GLY A 508 -37.72 26.70 -20.22
CA GLY A 508 -38.58 27.11 -21.31
C GLY A 508 -38.69 26.01 -22.39
N ASN A 509 -38.29 26.32 -23.62
CA ASN A 509 -38.29 25.37 -24.75
C ASN A 509 -36.93 24.68 -24.96
N ARG A 510 -35.94 24.91 -24.08
CA ARG A 510 -34.58 24.33 -24.16
C ARG A 510 -34.41 23.16 -23.20
N LEU A 511 -33.70 22.12 -23.65
CA LEU A 511 -33.25 21.01 -22.85
C LEU A 511 -31.72 21.04 -22.76
N PHE A 512 -31.18 21.19 -21.57
CA PHE A 512 -29.74 21.07 -21.30
C PHE A 512 -29.43 19.64 -20.88
N ILE A 513 -28.63 18.92 -21.69
CA ILE A 513 -28.41 17.48 -21.58
C ILE A 513 -26.97 17.21 -21.21
N PRO A 514 -26.68 16.48 -20.11
CA PRO A 514 -25.30 16.04 -19.82
C PRO A 514 -24.81 15.07 -20.90
N ALA A 515 -23.58 15.27 -21.36
CA ALA A 515 -22.97 14.43 -22.39
C ALA A 515 -22.61 13.02 -21.85
N ASN A 516 -22.28 12.92 -20.57
CA ASN A 516 -21.88 11.66 -19.93
C ASN A 516 -22.34 11.63 -18.46
N ILE A 517 -23.08 10.59 -18.09
CA ILE A 517 -23.56 10.35 -16.73
C ILE A 517 -22.77 9.26 -16.01
N PHE A 518 -21.89 8.53 -16.70
CA PHE A 518 -21.17 7.36 -16.20
C PHE A 518 -19.85 7.72 -15.50
N ARG A 519 -19.46 8.98 -15.53
CA ARG A 519 -18.24 9.47 -14.90
C ARG A 519 -18.56 10.53 -13.86
N LYS A 520 -18.03 10.34 -12.66
CA LYS A 520 -18.11 11.36 -11.62
C LYS A 520 -16.93 12.32 -11.72
N GLY A 521 -17.20 13.60 -11.51
CA GLY A 521 -16.19 14.63 -11.45
C GLY A 521 -15.19 14.37 -10.34
N PHE A 522 -13.96 14.70 -10.63
CA PHE A 522 -12.92 14.73 -9.63
C PHE A 522 -12.35 16.16 -9.54
N ILE A 523 -12.27 16.66 -8.31
CA ILE A 523 -11.61 17.93 -8.03
C ILE A 523 -10.22 17.58 -7.54
N THR A 524 -9.20 18.06 -8.25
CA THR A 524 -7.82 17.97 -7.76
C THR A 524 -7.50 19.29 -7.06
N PRO A 525 -7.12 19.27 -5.77
CA PRO A 525 -6.81 20.51 -5.04
C PRO A 525 -5.63 21.25 -5.68
N GLU A 526 -5.76 22.55 -5.81
CA GLU A 526 -4.65 23.40 -6.20
C GLU A 526 -3.80 23.70 -4.95
N LEU A 527 -2.52 23.30 -4.97
CA LEU A 527 -1.59 23.57 -3.90
C LEU A 527 -0.87 24.90 -4.16
N LYS A 528 -0.76 25.75 -3.15
CA LYS A 528 0.00 27.02 -3.25
C LYS A 528 1.48 26.77 -3.55
N GLN A 529 2.03 25.72 -2.97
CA GLN A 529 3.39 25.27 -3.19
C GLN A 529 3.41 23.75 -3.17
N ARG A 530 4.05 23.13 -4.15
CA ARG A 530 4.28 21.69 -4.21
C ARG A 530 5.76 21.39 -4.05
N ILE A 531 6.07 20.41 -3.20
CA ILE A 531 7.45 19.98 -2.96
C ILE A 531 7.71 18.55 -3.47
N GLN A 532 6.64 17.79 -3.77
CA GLN A 532 6.69 16.39 -4.21
C GLN A 532 6.52 16.26 -5.72
N ASP A 533 7.21 15.30 -6.30
CA ASP A 533 6.91 14.82 -7.64
C ASP A 533 5.47 14.28 -7.72
N VAL A 534 4.91 14.24 -8.91
CA VAL A 534 3.55 13.75 -9.16
C VAL A 534 3.62 12.25 -9.41
N HIS A 535 3.04 11.46 -8.52
CA HIS A 535 2.95 10.00 -8.63
C HIS A 535 1.59 9.58 -9.17
N ILE A 536 1.58 8.92 -10.32
CA ILE A 536 0.42 8.23 -10.88
C ILE A 536 0.68 6.75 -10.70
N ASN A 537 0.05 6.14 -9.70
CA ASN A 537 0.39 4.79 -9.24
C ASN A 537 0.01 3.70 -10.23
N TYR A 538 -1.03 3.91 -11.04
CA TYR A 538 -1.41 3.00 -12.13
C TYR A 538 -1.96 3.79 -13.31
N GLY A 539 -1.68 3.30 -14.53
CA GLY A 539 -2.24 3.83 -15.74
C GLY A 539 -3.50 3.06 -16.15
N TYR A 540 -4.34 3.68 -16.96
CA TYR A 540 -5.58 3.08 -17.40
C TYR A 540 -6.10 3.71 -18.70
N LEU A 541 -6.97 2.98 -19.39
CA LEU A 541 -7.67 3.44 -20.58
C LEU A 541 -9.19 3.33 -20.39
N ASP A 542 -9.85 4.47 -20.28
CA ASP A 542 -11.29 4.59 -20.23
C ASP A 542 -11.85 4.97 -21.60
N THR A 543 -12.93 4.31 -22.01
CA THR A 543 -13.63 4.62 -23.26
C THR A 543 -15.14 4.60 -23.03
N ASP A 544 -15.82 5.69 -23.33
CA ASP A 544 -17.27 5.80 -23.27
C ASP A 544 -17.81 6.04 -24.68
N SER A 545 -18.74 5.20 -25.12
CA SER A 545 -19.44 5.30 -26.40
C SER A 545 -20.93 5.41 -26.14
N ILE A 546 -21.48 6.60 -26.35
CA ILE A 546 -22.85 6.94 -25.99
C ILE A 546 -23.62 7.32 -27.25
N LEU A 547 -24.73 6.61 -27.51
CA LEU A 547 -25.73 6.99 -28.49
C LEU A 547 -26.88 7.70 -27.78
N LEU A 548 -27.09 8.98 -28.07
CA LEU A 548 -28.14 9.79 -27.47
C LEU A 548 -29.19 10.12 -28.55
N GLN A 549 -30.43 9.73 -28.32
CA GLN A 549 -31.57 10.01 -29.20
C GLN A 549 -32.40 11.17 -28.66
N ILE A 550 -32.52 12.24 -29.44
CA ILE A 550 -33.31 13.42 -29.07
C ILE A 550 -34.80 13.19 -29.37
N PRO A 551 -35.71 13.75 -28.55
CA PRO A 551 -37.14 13.52 -28.71
C PRO A 551 -37.72 14.24 -29.94
N GLU A 552 -38.87 13.79 -30.42
CA GLU A 552 -39.64 14.47 -31.47
C GLU A 552 -39.95 15.90 -31.07
N GLY A 553 -39.95 16.82 -32.04
CA GLY A 553 -40.21 18.23 -31.82
C GLY A 553 -39.02 19.06 -31.36
N TYR A 554 -37.89 18.42 -31.07
CA TYR A 554 -36.66 19.11 -30.71
C TYR A 554 -35.60 19.09 -31.84
N ALA A 555 -34.79 20.14 -31.88
CA ALA A 555 -33.62 20.26 -32.74
C ALA A 555 -32.38 20.59 -31.91
N ILE A 556 -31.21 20.25 -32.40
CA ILE A 556 -29.94 20.56 -31.75
C ILE A 556 -29.62 22.04 -31.99
N GLU A 557 -29.51 22.81 -30.91
CA GLU A 557 -29.15 24.22 -30.95
C GLU A 557 -27.64 24.43 -30.88
N SER A 558 -26.97 23.69 -29.99
CA SER A 558 -25.53 23.77 -29.79
C SER A 558 -24.95 22.43 -29.37
N LEU A 559 -23.70 22.17 -29.77
CA LEU A 559 -22.91 21.00 -29.35
C LEU A 559 -21.49 21.43 -29.00
N PRO A 560 -20.87 20.78 -28.02
CA PRO A 560 -19.43 20.95 -27.79
C PRO A 560 -18.63 20.58 -29.04
N LYS A 561 -17.54 21.29 -29.28
CA LYS A 561 -16.59 20.92 -30.35
C LYS A 561 -15.83 19.66 -29.95
N SER A 562 -15.44 18.85 -30.94
CA SER A 562 -14.47 17.77 -30.72
C SER A 562 -13.18 18.34 -30.12
N TYR A 563 -12.61 17.61 -29.17
CA TYR A 563 -11.43 18.04 -28.42
C TYR A 563 -10.41 16.92 -28.32
N LYS A 564 -9.13 17.28 -28.36
CA LYS A 564 -8.01 16.39 -28.06
C LYS A 564 -6.98 17.13 -27.22
N ALA A 565 -6.57 16.52 -26.13
CA ALA A 565 -5.40 16.91 -25.33
C ALA A 565 -4.41 15.75 -25.27
N GLU A 566 -3.14 16.05 -25.33
CA GLU A 566 -2.06 15.06 -25.25
C GLU A 566 -0.86 15.70 -24.54
N ASN A 567 -0.35 15.01 -23.53
CA ASN A 567 0.82 15.41 -22.77
C ASN A 567 1.50 14.19 -22.13
N ASN A 568 2.50 14.41 -21.28
CA ASN A 568 3.25 13.34 -20.64
C ASN A 568 2.41 12.45 -19.73
N PHE A 569 1.28 12.95 -19.18
CA PHE A 569 0.40 12.21 -18.28
C PHE A 569 -0.58 11.30 -19.00
N GLY A 570 -0.81 11.55 -20.30
CA GLY A 570 -1.74 10.77 -21.10
C GLY A 570 -2.38 11.52 -22.24
N THR A 571 -3.45 10.93 -22.78
CA THR A 571 -4.24 11.52 -23.86
C THR A 571 -5.72 11.50 -23.51
N PHE A 572 -6.41 12.59 -23.82
CA PHE A 572 -7.86 12.68 -23.74
C PHE A 572 -8.43 13.11 -25.08
N SER A 573 -9.49 12.46 -25.51
CA SER A 573 -10.25 12.89 -26.68
C SER A 573 -11.75 12.80 -26.45
N SER A 574 -12.46 13.78 -26.98
CA SER A 574 -13.92 13.84 -27.01
C SER A 574 -14.36 14.15 -28.43
N SER A 575 -15.20 13.30 -29.00
CA SER A 575 -15.77 13.51 -30.33
C SER A 575 -17.29 13.36 -30.31
N LEU A 576 -17.98 14.22 -31.05
CA LEU A 576 -19.42 14.21 -31.21
C LEU A 576 -19.77 14.22 -32.70
N GLN A 577 -20.69 13.35 -33.12
CA GLN A 577 -21.19 13.28 -34.46
C GLN A 577 -22.74 13.25 -34.44
N VAL A 578 -23.36 14.03 -35.28
CA VAL A 578 -24.84 14.07 -35.41
C VAL A 578 -25.24 13.34 -36.67
N LYS A 579 -26.27 12.50 -36.53
CA LYS A 579 -26.87 11.77 -37.63
C LYS A 579 -28.39 11.77 -37.47
N GLY A 580 -29.07 12.73 -38.11
CA GLY A 580 -30.51 12.93 -37.89
C GLY A 580 -30.85 13.33 -36.44
N LYS A 581 -31.60 12.50 -35.75
CA LYS A 581 -31.99 12.66 -34.34
C LYS A 581 -31.02 11.97 -33.37
N GLU A 582 -29.91 11.46 -33.83
CA GLU A 582 -28.95 10.72 -33.05
C GLU A 582 -27.66 11.52 -32.88
N ILE A 583 -27.15 11.55 -31.65
CA ILE A 583 -25.85 12.12 -31.32
C ILE A 583 -24.96 10.97 -30.83
N TYR A 584 -23.87 10.73 -31.52
CA TYR A 584 -22.81 9.77 -31.17
C TYR A 584 -21.73 10.51 -30.41
N ILE A 585 -21.51 10.12 -29.15
CA ILE A 585 -20.51 10.73 -28.26
C ILE A 585 -19.48 9.66 -27.93
N VAL A 586 -18.19 9.96 -28.20
CA VAL A 586 -17.08 9.08 -27.80
C VAL A 586 -16.09 9.87 -26.97
N HIS A 587 -15.86 9.42 -25.74
CA HIS A 587 -14.79 9.89 -24.89
C HIS A 587 -13.73 8.80 -24.74
N ARG A 588 -12.45 9.17 -24.78
CA ARG A 588 -11.34 8.26 -24.56
C ARG A 588 -10.30 8.95 -23.72
N LEU A 589 -9.92 8.34 -22.58
CA LEU A 589 -8.91 8.82 -21.66
C LEU A 589 -7.88 7.72 -21.42
N LEU A 590 -6.64 7.94 -21.86
CA LEU A 590 -5.49 7.14 -21.49
C LEU A 590 -4.68 7.92 -20.45
N MET A 591 -4.49 7.36 -19.26
CA MET A 591 -3.58 7.87 -18.23
C MET A 591 -2.35 6.97 -18.15
N HIS A 592 -1.17 7.58 -18.02
CA HIS A 592 0.09 6.85 -17.88
C HIS A 592 0.53 6.73 -16.43
N LYS A 593 0.88 5.51 -16.00
CA LYS A 593 1.61 5.28 -14.74
C LYS A 593 2.97 5.99 -14.82
N GLY A 594 3.38 6.66 -13.75
CA GLY A 594 4.72 7.28 -13.72
C GLY A 594 4.94 8.22 -12.56
N VAL A 595 6.18 8.66 -12.43
CA VAL A 595 6.61 9.72 -11.53
C VAL A 595 7.07 10.89 -12.37
N TYR A 596 6.47 12.06 -12.17
CA TYR A 596 6.70 13.25 -12.98
C TYR A 596 7.22 14.37 -12.09
N PRO A 597 8.12 15.23 -12.59
CA PRO A 597 8.67 16.34 -11.82
C PRO A 597 7.58 17.21 -11.21
N LYS A 598 7.78 17.68 -9.97
CA LYS A 598 6.83 18.53 -9.25
C LYS A 598 6.45 19.81 -10.02
N GLU A 599 7.34 20.32 -10.85
CA GLU A 599 7.13 21.50 -11.71
C GLU A 599 6.00 21.27 -12.72
N SER A 600 5.77 20.02 -13.13
CA SER A 600 4.71 19.64 -14.06
C SER A 600 3.32 19.51 -13.43
N TYR A 601 3.19 19.74 -12.10
CA TYR A 601 1.91 19.63 -11.40
C TYR A 601 0.84 20.59 -11.93
N LYS A 602 1.24 21.78 -12.33
CA LYS A 602 0.33 22.77 -12.91
C LYS A 602 -0.27 22.27 -14.23
N ASP A 603 0.55 21.67 -15.08
CA ASP A 603 0.11 21.08 -16.35
C ASP A 603 -0.80 19.85 -16.09
N PHE A 604 -0.49 19.06 -15.06
CA PHE A 604 -1.34 17.95 -14.62
C PHE A 604 -2.71 18.43 -14.14
N LEU A 605 -2.76 19.50 -13.33
CA LEU A 605 -4.03 20.10 -12.89
C LEU A 605 -4.85 20.61 -14.07
N GLU A 606 -4.21 21.30 -15.00
CA GLU A 606 -4.88 21.82 -16.19
C GLU A 606 -5.45 20.70 -17.04
N PHE A 607 -4.66 19.64 -17.27
CA PHE A 607 -5.12 18.45 -17.98
C PHE A 607 -6.34 17.82 -17.31
N ARG A 608 -6.32 17.66 -15.98
CA ARG A 608 -7.45 17.12 -15.23
C ARG A 608 -8.68 18.04 -15.25
N LYS A 609 -8.49 19.36 -15.16
CA LYS A 609 -9.57 20.34 -15.29
C LYS A 609 -10.24 20.27 -16.67
N GLN A 610 -9.45 20.17 -17.73
CA GLN A 610 -9.97 20.03 -19.10
C GLN A 610 -10.79 18.75 -19.27
N ILE A 611 -10.30 17.61 -18.76
CA ILE A 611 -11.06 16.35 -18.77
C ILE A 611 -12.38 16.52 -18.01
N ALA A 612 -12.35 17.08 -16.80
CA ALA A 612 -13.54 17.29 -15.99
C ALA A 612 -14.55 18.21 -16.68
N CYS A 613 -14.10 19.32 -17.25
CA CYS A 613 -14.95 20.24 -18.00
C CYS A 613 -15.70 19.53 -19.15
N LEU A 614 -15.00 18.73 -19.93
CA LEU A 614 -15.57 18.09 -21.12
C LEU A 614 -16.45 16.88 -20.82
N LEU A 615 -16.19 16.20 -19.70
CA LEU A 615 -17.05 15.10 -19.24
C LEU A 615 -18.34 15.60 -18.59
N TYR A 616 -18.36 16.83 -18.02
CA TYR A 616 -19.47 17.33 -17.18
C TYR A 616 -20.19 18.55 -17.71
N THR A 617 -19.69 19.21 -18.78
CA THR A 617 -20.42 20.34 -19.36
C THR A 617 -21.64 19.85 -20.14
N SER A 618 -22.82 20.29 -19.71
CA SER A 618 -23.99 20.23 -20.54
C SER A 618 -23.81 21.12 -21.76
N PRO A 619 -24.15 20.68 -22.97
CA PRO A 619 -24.30 21.59 -24.11
C PRO A 619 -25.36 22.63 -23.71
N SER A 620 -25.05 23.90 -23.78
CA SER A 620 -25.97 25.01 -23.62
C SER A 620 -26.86 25.16 -24.86
#